data_3e6a1ab01781ef3e9b3c7c593070b120
#
_entry.id   3e6a1ab01781ef3e9b3c7c593070b120
#
_cell.length_a   1.000
_cell.length_b   1.000
_cell.length_c   1.000
_cell.angle_alpha   90.00
_cell.angle_beta   90.00
_cell.angle_gamma   90.00
#
_symmetry.space_group_name_H-M   'P 1'
#
loop_
_entity.id
_entity.type
_entity.pdbx_description
1 polymer ?
#
loop_
_entity_poly.entity_id
_entity_poly.type
_entity_poly.pdbx_seq_one_letter_code
_entity_poly.pdbx_strand_id
1 'polypeptide(L)'
;EYFNATPGYLELDICEDKTVCNVDANGKPMADTHTETTLHGGKRLAEIAASVHANGGKVITNVNITLAWQLGNVEPLCDVLLAGFDTYRSATLDVIFGCFAPTGKLPLTLPRGDAVLAVNADGVCISPNDVPGYDKDRYMPDSLKDENGKAYAYRDAAGNYYEYGFGLEG
;
A
#
# COMPACT_ATOMS: atom_id res chain seq x y z
N GLU A 1 -15.15 -12.19 -13.52
CA GLU A 1 -14.37 -13.31 -14.10
C GLU A 1 -12.87 -13.22 -13.87
N TYR A 2 -12.32 -12.03 -13.60
CA TYR A 2 -10.89 -11.84 -13.28
C TYR A 2 -10.47 -12.47 -11.95
N PHE A 3 -11.39 -12.71 -11.07
CA PHE A 3 -11.12 -13.27 -9.73
C PHE A 3 -11.30 -14.79 -9.65
N ASN A 4 -11.65 -15.45 -10.73
CA ASN A 4 -11.83 -16.92 -10.80
C ASN A 4 -10.65 -17.66 -11.43
N ALA A 5 -9.69 -16.94 -11.91
CA ALA A 5 -8.53 -17.57 -12.49
C ALA A 5 -7.51 -17.79 -11.38
N THR A 6 -7.42 -18.99 -10.95
CA THR A 6 -6.42 -19.47 -10.00
C THR A 6 -6.61 -18.88 -8.59
N PRO A 7 -6.76 -19.67 -7.55
CA PRO A 7 -6.48 -19.22 -6.20
C PRO A 7 -5.02 -18.80 -6.18
N GLY A 8 -4.79 -17.56 -6.53
CA GLY A 8 -3.50 -16.96 -6.75
C GLY A 8 -3.27 -15.94 -5.66
N TYR A 9 -2.08 -15.92 -5.19
CA TYR A 9 -1.51 -14.85 -4.41
C TYR A 9 -1.42 -13.60 -5.30
N LEU A 10 -2.01 -12.49 -4.86
CA LEU A 10 -1.84 -11.18 -5.47
C LEU A 10 -0.87 -10.38 -4.60
N GLU A 11 0.31 -10.08 -5.13
CA GLU A 11 1.27 -9.23 -4.42
C GLU A 11 0.80 -7.78 -4.41
N LEU A 12 0.58 -7.25 -3.21
CA LEU A 12 0.20 -5.85 -2.98
C LEU A 12 1.36 -4.98 -2.47
N ASP A 13 2.52 -5.59 -2.18
CA ASP A 13 3.70 -4.82 -1.84
C ASP A 13 4.31 -4.17 -3.07
N ILE A 14 4.77 -2.94 -2.94
CA ILE A 14 5.56 -2.29 -3.99
C ILE A 14 7.00 -2.75 -3.83
N CYS A 15 7.39 -3.76 -4.61
CA CYS A 15 8.63 -4.49 -4.42
C CYS A 15 9.33 -4.84 -5.74
N GLU A 16 10.59 -5.23 -5.64
CA GLU A 16 11.39 -5.83 -6.71
C GLU A 16 12.13 -7.04 -6.14
N ASP A 17 11.97 -8.18 -6.83
CA ASP A 17 12.57 -9.47 -6.44
C ASP A 17 12.20 -9.89 -5.00
N LYS A 18 10.96 -9.67 -4.58
CA LYS A 18 10.45 -10.16 -3.30
C LYS A 18 10.22 -11.67 -3.39
N THR A 19 10.81 -12.41 -2.47
CA THR A 19 10.55 -13.85 -2.35
C THR A 19 9.25 -14.08 -1.60
N VAL A 20 8.32 -14.77 -2.22
CA VAL A 20 7.01 -15.11 -1.66
C VAL A 20 6.77 -16.61 -1.69
N CYS A 21 6.01 -17.13 -0.72
CA CYS A 21 5.62 -18.53 -0.72
C CYS A 21 4.54 -18.78 -1.78
N ASN A 22 4.66 -19.88 -2.50
CA ASN A 22 3.56 -20.37 -3.31
C ASN A 22 2.39 -20.78 -2.41
N VAL A 23 1.19 -20.78 -2.97
CA VAL A 23 -0.01 -21.25 -2.28
C VAL A 23 -0.65 -22.38 -3.06
N ASP A 24 -1.26 -23.32 -2.35
CA ASP A 24 -2.02 -24.40 -2.98
C ASP A 24 -3.40 -23.89 -3.50
N ALA A 25 -4.17 -24.79 -4.09
CA ALA A 25 -5.49 -24.47 -4.62
C ALA A 25 -6.48 -23.93 -3.57
N ASN A 26 -6.18 -24.06 -2.28
CA ASN A 26 -7.00 -23.56 -1.16
C ASN A 26 -6.41 -22.30 -0.53
N GLY A 27 -5.33 -21.73 -1.12
CA GLY A 27 -4.64 -20.57 -0.59
C GLY A 27 -3.70 -20.85 0.58
N LYS A 28 -3.37 -22.12 0.87
CA LYS A 28 -2.46 -22.49 1.95
C LYS A 28 -1.01 -22.37 1.50
N PRO A 29 -0.13 -21.73 2.30
CA PRO A 29 1.29 -21.62 1.96
C PRO A 29 1.97 -22.98 1.77
N MET A 30 2.78 -23.08 0.72
CA MET A 30 3.58 -24.23 0.36
C MET A 30 5.04 -24.00 0.81
N ALA A 31 5.87 -25.05 0.72
CA ALA A 31 7.30 -24.94 1.06
C ALA A 31 8.14 -24.29 -0.03
N ASP A 32 7.65 -24.32 -1.28
CA ASP A 32 8.32 -23.70 -2.41
C ASP A 32 7.95 -22.21 -2.52
N THR A 33 8.84 -21.48 -3.18
CA THR A 33 8.75 -20.02 -3.31
C THR A 33 8.93 -19.62 -4.76
N HIS A 34 8.45 -18.40 -5.07
CA HIS A 34 8.76 -17.71 -6.32
C HIS A 34 9.14 -16.26 -6.03
N THR A 35 9.51 -15.53 -7.07
CA THR A 35 9.90 -14.12 -6.93
C THR A 35 8.86 -13.23 -7.60
N GLU A 36 8.44 -12.19 -6.88
CA GLU A 36 7.50 -11.17 -7.36
C GLU A 36 8.19 -9.82 -7.54
N THR A 37 7.78 -9.13 -8.61
CA THR A 37 8.19 -7.75 -8.90
C THR A 37 6.99 -6.95 -9.35
N THR A 38 6.57 -6.00 -8.54
CA THR A 38 5.48 -5.07 -8.84
C THR A 38 5.99 -3.72 -9.36
N LEU A 39 7.26 -3.39 -9.04
CA LEU A 39 7.93 -2.18 -9.50
C LEU A 39 9.36 -2.49 -10.00
N HIS A 40 9.55 -2.50 -11.31
CA HIS A 40 10.89 -2.62 -11.89
C HIS A 40 11.76 -1.39 -11.57
N GLY A 41 12.95 -1.62 -11.06
CA GLY A 41 13.86 -0.58 -10.60
C GLY A 41 13.53 -0.06 -9.21
N GLY A 42 12.66 -0.74 -8.46
CA GLY A 42 12.29 -0.39 -7.08
C GLY A 42 13.48 -0.33 -6.14
N LYS A 43 14.46 -1.21 -6.31
CA LYS A 43 15.70 -1.22 -5.52
C LYS A 43 16.52 0.07 -5.67
N ARG A 44 16.46 0.71 -6.84
CA ARG A 44 17.15 1.98 -7.09
C ARG A 44 16.43 3.18 -6.50
N LEU A 45 15.16 3.05 -6.14
CA LEU A 45 14.37 4.16 -5.61
C LEU A 45 14.99 4.72 -4.33
N ALA A 46 15.39 3.85 -3.41
CA ALA A 46 16.06 4.25 -2.17
C ALA A 46 17.39 4.97 -2.42
N GLU A 47 18.19 4.49 -3.37
CA GLU A 47 19.47 5.12 -3.75
C GLU A 47 19.24 6.51 -4.35
N ILE A 48 18.25 6.64 -5.23
CA ILE A 48 17.87 7.92 -5.85
C ILE A 48 17.39 8.90 -4.77
N ALA A 49 16.47 8.46 -3.89
CA ALA A 49 15.95 9.29 -2.81
C ALA A 49 17.08 9.77 -1.89
N ALA A 50 17.97 8.87 -1.47
CA ALA A 50 19.14 9.23 -0.66
C ALA A 50 20.04 10.26 -1.34
N SER A 51 20.30 10.09 -2.65
CA SER A 51 21.11 11.03 -3.44
C SER A 51 20.44 12.40 -3.55
N VAL A 52 19.13 12.45 -3.78
CA VAL A 52 18.36 13.70 -3.84
C VAL A 52 18.41 14.43 -2.50
N HIS A 53 18.15 13.73 -1.40
CA HIS A 53 18.17 14.31 -0.05
C HIS A 53 19.57 14.80 0.34
N ALA A 54 20.62 14.05 0.02
CA ALA A 54 22.01 14.46 0.28
C ALA A 54 22.39 15.76 -0.43
N ASN A 55 21.73 16.11 -1.52
CA ASN A 55 21.92 17.36 -2.26
C ASN A 55 20.87 18.43 -1.93
N GLY A 56 20.11 18.27 -0.85
CA GLY A 56 19.10 19.23 -0.39
C GLY A 56 17.81 19.25 -1.25
N GLY A 57 17.64 18.26 -2.12
CA GLY A 57 16.44 18.12 -2.93
C GLY A 57 15.29 17.48 -2.17
N LYS A 58 14.11 17.45 -2.83
CA LYS A 58 12.89 16.84 -2.33
C LYS A 58 12.41 15.75 -3.27
N VAL A 59 11.86 14.67 -2.71
CA VAL A 59 11.32 13.54 -3.44
C VAL A 59 9.79 13.62 -3.39
N ILE A 60 9.19 13.83 -4.56
CA ILE A 60 7.73 13.80 -4.73
C ILE A 60 7.39 12.55 -5.52
N THR A 61 6.60 11.68 -4.93
CA THR A 61 6.21 10.41 -5.56
C THR A 61 4.72 10.41 -5.84
N ASN A 62 4.33 10.03 -7.06
CA ASN A 62 2.94 9.74 -7.41
C ASN A 62 2.76 8.24 -7.58
N VAL A 63 1.98 7.62 -6.71
CA VAL A 63 1.59 6.21 -6.82
C VAL A 63 0.23 6.11 -7.48
N ASN A 64 0.14 5.38 -8.59
CA ASN A 64 -1.15 5.09 -9.21
C ASN A 64 -1.85 3.99 -8.42
N ILE A 65 -2.94 4.35 -7.74
CA ILE A 65 -3.70 3.46 -6.86
C ILE A 65 -4.72 2.68 -7.70
N THR A 66 -4.26 1.66 -8.38
CA THR A 66 -5.11 0.69 -9.07
C THR A 66 -5.53 -0.46 -8.17
N LEU A 67 -4.77 -0.68 -7.09
CA LEU A 67 -4.96 -1.70 -6.07
C LEU A 67 -4.68 -1.10 -4.70
N ALA A 68 -5.02 -1.83 -3.64
CA ALA A 68 -4.71 -1.44 -2.26
C ALA A 68 -3.22 -1.71 -1.96
N TRP A 69 -2.34 -0.94 -2.58
CA TRP A 69 -0.90 -1.09 -2.44
C TRP A 69 -0.40 -0.93 -1.00
N GLN A 70 0.58 -1.75 -0.62
CA GLN A 70 1.37 -1.55 0.59
C GLN A 70 2.46 -0.51 0.31
N LEU A 71 2.45 0.59 1.05
CA LEU A 71 3.33 1.73 0.79
C LEU A 71 4.65 1.71 1.56
N GLY A 72 4.87 0.70 2.41
CA GLY A 72 6.02 0.63 3.33
C GLY A 72 7.40 0.77 2.68
N ASN A 73 7.54 0.39 1.40
CA ASN A 73 8.80 0.50 0.66
C ASN A 73 8.94 1.80 -0.14
N VAL A 74 7.91 2.64 -0.19
CA VAL A 74 7.90 3.85 -1.02
C VAL A 74 7.67 5.12 -0.20
N GLU A 75 6.67 5.13 0.67
CA GLU A 75 6.30 6.33 1.44
C GLU A 75 7.45 6.87 2.29
N PRO A 76 8.24 6.04 3.02
CA PRO A 76 9.34 6.56 3.83
C PRO A 76 10.48 7.22 3.03
N LEU A 77 10.51 7.03 1.71
CA LEU A 77 11.50 7.62 0.80
C LEU A 77 11.06 8.97 0.25
N CYS A 78 9.82 9.37 0.50
CA CYS A 78 9.21 10.55 -0.09
C CYS A 78 9.09 11.68 0.93
N ASP A 79 9.24 12.93 0.45
CA ASP A 79 8.82 14.12 1.19
C ASP A 79 7.34 14.42 0.97
N VAL A 80 6.84 14.06 -0.21
CA VAL A 80 5.42 14.18 -0.60
C VAL A 80 5.00 12.94 -1.35
N LEU A 81 3.88 12.36 -0.95
CA LEU A 81 3.25 11.25 -1.64
C LEU A 81 1.89 11.68 -2.21
N LEU A 82 1.71 11.49 -3.50
CA LEU A 82 0.45 11.71 -4.20
C LEU A 82 -0.17 10.37 -4.55
N ALA A 83 -1.47 10.22 -4.29
CA ALA A 83 -2.26 9.09 -4.72
C ALA A 83 -2.99 9.43 -6.03
N GLY A 84 -2.52 8.88 -7.13
CA GLY A 84 -3.15 9.04 -8.45
C GLY A 84 -4.17 7.93 -8.71
N PHE A 85 -5.25 8.25 -9.39
CA PHE A 85 -6.28 7.30 -9.86
C PHE A 85 -6.44 7.48 -11.37
N ASP A 86 -5.49 6.94 -12.14
CA ASP A 86 -5.37 7.15 -13.60
C ASP A 86 -5.36 8.63 -14.00
N THR A 87 -4.76 9.46 -13.16
CA THR A 87 -4.67 10.90 -13.33
C THR A 87 -3.74 11.25 -14.49
N TYR A 88 -4.14 12.16 -15.36
CA TYR A 88 -3.27 12.69 -16.40
C TYR A 88 -2.03 13.34 -15.81
N ARG A 89 -0.88 13.13 -16.44
CA ARG A 89 0.42 13.68 -15.99
C ARG A 89 0.41 15.20 -15.85
N SER A 90 -0.31 15.91 -16.72
CA SER A 90 -0.48 17.36 -16.62
C SER A 90 -1.17 17.76 -15.32
N ALA A 91 -2.24 17.08 -14.94
CA ALA A 91 -2.96 17.36 -13.69
C ALA A 91 -2.08 17.07 -12.45
N THR A 92 -1.26 16.02 -12.49
CA THR A 92 -0.28 15.75 -11.43
C THR A 92 0.74 16.89 -11.32
N LEU A 93 1.23 17.42 -12.46
CA LEU A 93 2.14 18.57 -12.46
C LEU A 93 1.47 19.84 -11.96
N ASP A 94 0.20 20.09 -12.28
CA ASP A 94 -0.55 21.22 -11.76
C ASP A 94 -0.64 21.20 -10.23
N VAL A 95 -0.80 20.02 -9.64
CA VAL A 95 -0.73 19.84 -8.18
C VAL A 95 0.67 20.14 -7.65
N ILE A 96 1.71 19.57 -8.26
CA ILE A 96 3.10 19.73 -7.82
C ILE A 96 3.54 21.21 -7.88
N PHE A 97 3.09 21.94 -8.90
CA PHE A 97 3.43 23.36 -9.07
C PHE A 97 2.45 24.31 -8.35
N GLY A 98 1.52 23.78 -7.58
CA GLY A 98 0.55 24.59 -6.83
C GLY A 98 -0.49 25.32 -7.68
N CYS A 99 -0.66 24.91 -8.93
CA CYS A 99 -1.72 25.44 -9.81
C CYS A 99 -3.10 24.92 -9.42
N PHE A 100 -3.15 23.80 -8.71
CA PHE A 100 -4.37 23.17 -8.23
C PHE A 100 -4.13 22.54 -6.86
N ALA A 101 -5.00 22.80 -5.90
CA ALA A 101 -5.00 22.16 -4.59
C ALA A 101 -5.82 20.87 -4.63
N PRO A 102 -5.23 19.69 -4.32
CA PRO A 102 -5.97 18.44 -4.33
C PRO A 102 -6.98 18.41 -3.17
N THR A 103 -8.21 18.03 -3.47
CA THR A 103 -9.30 17.87 -2.50
C THR A 103 -9.77 16.42 -2.38
N GLY A 104 -9.17 15.54 -3.16
CA GLY A 104 -9.50 14.12 -3.20
C GLY A 104 -9.20 13.44 -1.88
N LYS A 105 -10.00 12.42 -1.56
CA LYS A 105 -9.81 11.54 -0.41
C LYS A 105 -9.62 10.11 -0.90
N LEU A 106 -8.90 9.28 -0.16
CA LEU A 106 -8.72 7.88 -0.49
C LEU A 106 -10.07 7.16 -0.56
N PRO A 107 -10.38 6.50 -1.67
CA PRO A 107 -11.60 5.73 -1.81
C PRO A 107 -11.52 4.34 -1.18
N LEU A 108 -10.38 3.99 -0.61
CA LEU A 108 -10.10 2.71 0.01
C LEU A 108 -9.04 2.87 1.11
N THR A 109 -8.93 1.89 1.98
CA THR A 109 -7.88 1.83 2.99
C THR A 109 -6.67 1.08 2.44
N LEU A 110 -5.49 1.62 2.61
CA LEU A 110 -4.24 0.97 2.20
C LEU A 110 -3.71 0.10 3.35
N PRO A 111 -3.42 -1.20 3.12
CA PRO A 111 -2.97 -2.10 4.16
C PRO A 111 -1.52 -1.81 4.56
N ARG A 112 -1.20 -2.04 5.82
CA ARG A 112 0.15 -1.79 6.33
C ARG A 112 1.19 -2.83 5.92
N GLY A 113 0.76 -4.04 5.53
CA GLY A 113 1.67 -5.12 5.18
C GLY A 113 0.97 -6.47 5.07
N ASP A 114 1.72 -7.51 4.71
CA ASP A 114 1.20 -8.86 4.46
C ASP A 114 0.49 -9.47 5.67
N ALA A 115 0.94 -9.16 6.89
CA ALA A 115 0.39 -9.73 8.11
C ALA A 115 -1.11 -9.43 8.30
N VAL A 116 -1.60 -8.30 7.77
CA VAL A 116 -3.02 -7.93 7.88
C VAL A 116 -3.85 -8.42 6.70
N LEU A 117 -3.20 -9.01 5.69
CA LEU A 117 -3.82 -9.64 4.52
C LEU A 117 -3.88 -11.16 4.66
N ALA A 118 -3.28 -11.72 5.72
CA ALA A 118 -3.22 -13.15 5.97
C ALA A 118 -4.62 -13.76 6.16
N VAL A 119 -4.71 -15.05 5.96
CA VAL A 119 -5.88 -15.86 6.30
C VAL A 119 -5.66 -16.54 7.66
N ASN A 120 -6.76 -16.78 8.39
CA ASN A 120 -6.71 -17.54 9.63
C ASN A 120 -6.49 -19.05 9.38
N ALA A 121 -6.40 -19.83 10.46
CA ALA A 121 -6.21 -21.28 10.36
C ALA A 121 -7.33 -22.02 9.64
N ASP A 122 -8.51 -21.42 9.57
CA ASP A 122 -9.70 -21.98 8.89
C ASP A 122 -9.75 -21.59 7.40
N GLY A 123 -8.73 -20.87 6.89
CA GLY A 123 -8.67 -20.39 5.52
C GLY A 123 -9.56 -19.18 5.24
N VAL A 124 -10.11 -18.56 6.27
CA VAL A 124 -10.93 -17.35 6.13
C VAL A 124 -10.01 -16.12 6.13
N CYS A 125 -10.17 -15.26 5.16
CA CYS A 125 -9.46 -13.99 5.11
C CYS A 125 -9.85 -13.15 6.33
N ILE A 126 -8.88 -12.80 7.15
CA ILE A 126 -9.06 -11.94 8.32
C ILE A 126 -9.05 -10.46 7.97
N SER A 127 -8.63 -10.12 6.75
CA SER A 127 -8.70 -8.77 6.22
C SER A 127 -10.11 -8.51 5.67
N PRO A 128 -10.91 -7.68 6.32
CA PRO A 128 -12.24 -7.36 5.84
C PRO A 128 -12.20 -6.51 4.57
N ASN A 129 -13.26 -6.58 3.78
CA ASN A 129 -13.44 -5.68 2.66
C ASN A 129 -13.50 -4.22 3.13
N ASP A 130 -12.99 -3.33 2.31
CA ASP A 130 -13.03 -1.90 2.57
C ASP A 130 -14.40 -1.34 2.23
N VAL A 131 -15.33 -1.50 3.14
CA VAL A 131 -16.71 -1.01 3.01
C VAL A 131 -16.92 0.15 3.95
N PRO A 132 -17.47 1.28 3.51
CA PRO A 132 -17.77 2.42 4.39
C PRO A 132 -18.58 2.00 5.63
N GLY A 133 -18.13 2.41 6.80
CA GLY A 133 -18.74 2.03 8.08
C GLY A 133 -18.35 0.65 8.60
N TYR A 134 -17.52 -0.10 7.90
CA TYR A 134 -16.99 -1.36 8.39
C TYR A 134 -15.69 -1.11 9.18
N ASP A 135 -15.67 -1.57 10.42
CA ASP A 135 -14.48 -1.49 11.27
C ASP A 135 -13.55 -2.68 10.99
N LYS A 136 -12.51 -2.44 10.21
CA LYS A 136 -11.52 -3.45 9.84
C LYS A 136 -10.72 -3.96 11.04
N ASP A 137 -10.48 -3.09 12.00
CA ASP A 137 -9.62 -3.39 13.15
C ASP A 137 -10.30 -4.26 14.19
N ARG A 138 -11.64 -4.26 14.20
CA ARG A 138 -12.47 -4.99 15.17
C ARG A 138 -12.14 -6.48 15.24
N TYR A 139 -11.87 -7.09 14.08
CA TYR A 139 -11.67 -8.54 13.98
C TYR A 139 -10.19 -8.92 13.86
N MET A 140 -9.30 -7.93 13.87
CA MET A 140 -7.86 -8.20 13.84
C MET A 140 -7.39 -8.71 15.21
N PRO A 141 -6.42 -9.65 15.21
CA PRO A 141 -5.77 -10.08 16.46
C PRO A 141 -5.17 -8.90 17.22
N ASP A 142 -5.30 -8.91 18.55
CA ASP A 142 -4.74 -7.84 19.39
C ASP A 142 -3.23 -7.71 19.26
N SER A 143 -2.53 -8.79 18.92
CA SER A 143 -1.08 -8.78 18.64
C SER A 143 -0.67 -7.96 17.41
N LEU A 144 -1.62 -7.64 16.53
CA LEU A 144 -1.41 -6.79 15.37
C LEU A 144 -1.86 -5.34 15.59
N LYS A 145 -2.53 -5.04 16.68
CA LYS A 145 -3.01 -3.69 16.98
C LYS A 145 -1.90 -2.81 17.55
N ASP A 146 -1.89 -1.57 17.14
CA ASP A 146 -1.04 -0.55 17.72
C ASP A 146 -1.67 0.05 19.01
N GLU A 147 -1.01 1.07 19.56
CA GLU A 147 -1.47 1.78 20.78
C GLU A 147 -2.82 2.46 20.62
N ASN A 148 -3.31 2.67 19.41
CA ASN A 148 -4.61 3.26 19.10
C ASN A 148 -5.68 2.19 18.78
N GLY A 149 -5.34 0.91 18.90
CA GLY A 149 -6.21 -0.21 18.55
C GLY A 149 -6.38 -0.43 17.06
N LYS A 150 -5.52 0.19 16.22
CA LYS A 150 -5.51 0.08 14.78
C LYS A 150 -4.54 -1.00 14.33
N ALA A 151 -4.94 -1.81 13.36
CA ALA A 151 -4.12 -2.90 12.86
C ALA A 151 -3.95 -2.87 11.34
N TYR A 152 -5.00 -2.53 10.60
CA TYR A 152 -5.07 -2.76 9.16
C TYR A 152 -4.38 -1.66 8.35
N ALA A 153 -4.72 -0.41 8.62
CA ALA A 153 -4.27 0.71 7.80
C ALA A 153 -2.76 0.96 7.91
N TYR A 154 -2.15 1.33 6.79
CA TYR A 154 -0.81 1.88 6.78
C TYR A 154 -0.77 3.16 7.61
N ARG A 155 0.27 3.32 8.43
CA ARG A 155 0.51 4.52 9.23
C ARG A 155 1.86 5.12 8.88
N ASP A 156 1.89 6.40 8.55
CA ASP A 156 3.12 7.12 8.27
C ASP A 156 3.86 7.55 9.57
N ALA A 157 5.06 8.12 9.40
CA ALA A 157 5.88 8.59 10.52
C ALA A 157 5.26 9.80 11.28
N ALA A 158 4.34 10.52 10.65
CA ALA A 158 3.60 11.62 11.28
C ALA A 158 2.39 11.12 12.08
N GLY A 159 2.06 9.83 11.98
CA GLY A 159 0.96 9.20 12.69
C GLY A 159 -0.36 9.20 11.93
N ASN A 160 -0.37 9.56 10.66
CA ASN A 160 -1.58 9.52 9.83
C ASN A 160 -1.87 8.08 9.38
N TYR A 161 -3.13 7.67 9.45
CA TYR A 161 -3.60 6.39 8.92
C TYR A 161 -4.18 6.58 7.52
N TYR A 162 -3.71 5.79 6.57
CA TYR A 162 -4.17 5.85 5.18
C TYR A 162 -5.46 5.03 5.01
N GLU A 163 -6.49 5.49 5.69
CA GLU A 163 -7.83 4.87 5.70
C GLU A 163 -8.73 5.47 4.60
N TYR A 164 -9.82 4.78 4.33
CA TYR A 164 -10.91 5.35 3.53
C TYR A 164 -11.26 6.76 4.02
N GLY A 165 -11.33 7.70 3.11
CA GLY A 165 -11.62 9.09 3.40
C GLY A 165 -10.42 9.93 3.86
N PHE A 166 -9.23 9.34 4.02
CA PHE A 166 -8.01 10.09 4.32
C PHE A 166 -7.55 10.91 3.12
N GLY A 167 -7.00 12.07 3.40
CA GLY A 167 -6.34 12.95 2.45
C GLY A 167 -6.01 14.25 3.16
N LEU A 168 -4.78 14.71 3.02
CA LEU A 168 -4.35 16.00 3.55
C LEU A 168 -5.11 17.13 2.83
N GLU A 169 -5.44 18.15 3.56
CA GLU A 169 -5.94 19.40 3.00
C GLU A 169 -4.74 20.26 2.62
N GLY A 170 -4.76 20.77 1.40
CA GLY A 170 -3.71 21.66 0.88
C GLY A 170 -3.84 23.09 1.41
#